data_d7a923a4da4f8b96b084b34bae38cd73
#
_entry.id   d7a923a4da4f8b96b084b34bae38cd73
#
_cell.length_a   1.000
_cell.length_b   1.000
_cell.length_c   1.000
_cell.angle_alpha   90.00
_cell.angle_beta   90.00
_cell.angle_gamma   90.00
#
_symmetry.space_group_name_H-M   'P 1'
#
loop_
_entity.id
_entity.type
_entity.pdbx_description
1 polymer ?
#
loop_
_entity_poly.entity_id
_entity_poly.type
_entity_poly.pdbx_seq_one_letter_code
_entity_poly.pdbx_strand_id
1 'polypeptide(L)'
;MTMLDHSYEELPPIPAKRYFTIGEVSDLCSVKPHVLRYWEQEFSQLQPVKRRGNRRYYQRHEVELIRTIRRLLYVEGYTISGAGNRLREEKQNSNQGLNKKLYNQVIEELTEISELLRS
;
A
#
# COMPACT_ATOMS: atom_id res chain seq x y z
N MET A 1 -13.82 -7.83 -25.45
CA MET A 1 -13.70 -8.06 -24.98
C MET A 1 -13.69 -8.12 -24.14
N THR A 2 -13.57 -8.25 -24.21
CA THR A 2 -13.57 -8.40 -23.49
C THR A 2 -13.63 -8.50 -22.52
N MET A 3 -13.58 -9.02 -22.52
CA MET A 3 -13.66 -9.24 -21.41
C MET A 3 -13.02 -8.50 -20.52
N LEU A 4 -13.52 -7.71 -20.06
CA LEU A 4 -12.93 -6.98 -19.04
C LEU A 4 -13.02 -7.75 -17.76
N ASP A 5 -11.95 -8.31 -17.40
CA ASP A 5 -11.77 -8.79 -16.06
C ASP A 5 -11.95 -7.61 -15.13
N HIS A 6 -12.74 -7.76 -14.07
CA HIS A 6 -12.93 -6.74 -13.04
C HIS A 6 -11.63 -6.24 -12.44
N SER A 7 -10.57 -7.04 -12.50
CA SER A 7 -9.24 -6.69 -12.01
C SER A 7 -8.61 -5.51 -12.75
N TYR A 8 -9.05 -5.27 -13.98
CA TYR A 8 -8.53 -4.19 -14.81
C TYR A 8 -9.42 -2.98 -14.85
N GLU A 9 -10.54 -3.01 -14.14
CA GLU A 9 -11.41 -1.85 -14.05
C GLU A 9 -10.69 -0.70 -13.38
N GLU A 10 -10.86 0.48 -13.94
CA GLU A 10 -10.33 1.68 -13.33
C GLU A 10 -11.11 1.98 -12.06
N LEU A 11 -10.41 1.97 -10.94
CA LEU A 11 -11.04 2.26 -9.67
C LEU A 11 -11.20 3.76 -9.48
N PRO A 12 -12.26 4.21 -8.78
CA PRO A 12 -12.47 5.63 -8.58
C PRO A 12 -11.33 6.26 -7.78
N PRO A 13 -11.07 7.55 -7.97
CA PRO A 13 -10.03 8.22 -7.21
C PRO A 13 -10.35 8.21 -5.71
N ILE A 14 -9.33 8.12 -4.88
CA ILE A 14 -9.49 8.13 -3.44
C ILE A 14 -9.71 9.58 -2.99
N PRO A 15 -10.86 9.88 -2.35
CA PRO A 15 -11.13 11.25 -1.90
C PRO A 15 -10.08 11.75 -0.89
N ALA A 16 -9.94 13.06 -0.80
CA ALA A 16 -9.01 13.70 0.12
C ALA A 16 -9.61 13.74 1.54
N LYS A 17 -9.76 12.57 2.15
CA LYS A 17 -10.29 12.39 3.50
C LYS A 17 -9.24 11.70 4.34
N ARG A 18 -9.35 11.89 5.64
CA ARG A 18 -8.44 11.26 6.60
C ARG A 18 -8.83 9.82 6.92
N TYR A 19 -10.13 9.57 7.03
CA TYR A 19 -10.65 8.26 7.41
C TYR A 19 -11.78 7.85 6.49
N PHE A 20 -11.87 6.54 6.24
CA PHE A 20 -12.87 5.94 5.38
C PHE A 20 -13.57 4.80 6.13
N THR A 21 -14.89 4.71 6.01
CA THR A 21 -15.65 3.58 6.56
C THR A 21 -15.42 2.34 5.71
N ILE A 22 -15.74 1.16 6.26
CA ILE A 22 -15.61 -0.09 5.51
C ILE A 22 -16.47 -0.08 4.24
N GLY A 23 -17.65 0.55 4.30
CA GLY A 23 -18.50 0.68 3.12
C GLY A 23 -17.88 1.52 2.03
N GLU A 24 -17.27 2.64 2.41
CA GLU A 24 -16.55 3.50 1.46
C GLU A 24 -15.37 2.78 0.84
N VAL A 25 -14.59 2.06 1.66
CA VAL A 25 -13.43 1.30 1.17
C VAL A 25 -13.87 0.19 0.23
N SER A 26 -14.97 -0.48 0.56
CA SER A 26 -15.56 -1.50 -0.30
C SER A 26 -15.85 -0.95 -1.69
N ASP A 27 -16.44 0.23 -1.77
CA ASP A 27 -16.75 0.87 -3.04
C ASP A 27 -15.48 1.34 -3.78
N LEU A 28 -14.52 1.92 -3.04
CA LEU A 28 -13.29 2.45 -3.63
C LEU A 28 -12.36 1.36 -4.15
N CYS A 29 -12.40 0.18 -3.54
CA CYS A 29 -11.48 -0.90 -3.88
C CYS A 29 -12.16 -2.05 -4.62
N SER A 30 -13.48 -2.01 -4.77
CA SER A 30 -14.26 -3.09 -5.39
C SER A 30 -14.03 -4.43 -4.69
N VAL A 31 -14.06 -4.39 -3.35
CA VAL A 31 -13.88 -5.57 -2.49
C VAL A 31 -15.00 -5.57 -1.45
N LYS A 32 -15.67 -6.69 -1.30
CA LYS A 32 -16.81 -6.79 -0.38
C LYS A 32 -16.37 -6.64 1.09
N PRO A 33 -17.21 -6.07 1.95
CA PRO A 33 -16.83 -5.85 3.36
C PRO A 33 -16.37 -7.10 4.11
N HIS A 34 -17.00 -8.25 3.87
CA HIS A 34 -16.58 -9.48 4.54
C HIS A 34 -15.19 -9.94 4.09
N VAL A 35 -14.81 -9.65 2.85
CA VAL A 35 -13.48 -9.95 2.34
C VAL A 35 -12.45 -9.01 3.01
N LEU A 36 -12.79 -7.74 3.18
CA LEU A 36 -11.93 -6.79 3.88
C LEU A 36 -11.67 -7.24 5.32
N ARG A 37 -12.72 -7.71 6.02
CA ARG A 37 -12.58 -8.23 7.38
C ARG A 37 -11.67 -9.46 7.42
N TYR A 38 -11.78 -10.33 6.43
CA TYR A 38 -10.92 -11.50 6.31
C TYR A 38 -9.46 -11.08 6.07
N TRP A 39 -9.24 -10.11 5.19
CA TRP A 39 -7.89 -9.64 4.90
C TRP A 39 -7.22 -8.97 6.11
N GLU A 40 -7.98 -8.32 6.97
CA GLU A 40 -7.43 -7.78 8.22
C GLU A 40 -6.77 -8.86 9.08
N GLN A 41 -7.33 -10.06 9.06
CA GLN A 41 -6.79 -11.18 9.82
C GLN A 41 -5.56 -11.77 9.16
N GLU A 42 -5.51 -11.75 7.84
CA GLU A 42 -4.45 -12.39 7.07
C GLU A 42 -3.25 -11.48 6.78
N PHE A 43 -3.47 -10.18 6.74
CA PHE A 43 -2.42 -9.20 6.43
C PHE A 43 -2.17 -8.31 7.64
N SER A 44 -1.03 -8.51 8.30
CA SER A 44 -0.67 -7.74 9.50
C SER A 44 -0.44 -6.26 9.22
N GLN A 45 -0.19 -5.89 7.97
CA GLN A 45 -0.01 -4.51 7.57
C GLN A 45 -1.33 -3.73 7.55
N LEU A 46 -2.46 -4.45 7.51
CA LEU A 46 -3.78 -3.85 7.43
C LEU A 46 -4.39 -3.77 8.83
N GLN A 47 -4.35 -2.58 9.43
CA GLN A 47 -4.79 -2.37 10.80
C GLN A 47 -5.71 -1.15 10.90
N PRO A 48 -6.98 -1.29 10.53
CA PRO A 48 -7.91 -0.18 10.66
C PRO A 48 -8.19 0.16 12.12
N VAL A 49 -8.55 1.41 12.37
CA VAL A 49 -8.94 1.86 13.70
C VAL A 49 -10.35 1.36 13.99
N LYS A 50 -10.54 0.70 15.13
CA LYS A 50 -11.87 0.23 15.55
C LYS A 50 -12.44 1.19 16.59
N ARG A 51 -13.68 1.60 16.38
CA ARG A 51 -14.41 2.49 17.26
C ARG A 51 -15.59 1.76 17.88
N ARG A 52 -16.41 2.49 18.65
CA ARG A 52 -17.62 1.93 19.29
C ARG A 52 -18.47 1.17 18.29
N GLY A 53 -19.02 0.03 18.69
CA GLY A 53 -19.87 -0.78 17.84
C GLY A 53 -19.15 -1.54 16.76
N ASN A 54 -17.85 -1.79 16.93
CA ASN A 54 -17.02 -2.50 15.96
C ASN A 54 -16.91 -1.79 14.60
N ARG A 55 -17.12 -0.48 14.59
CA ARG A 55 -16.97 0.30 13.36
C ARG A 55 -15.49 0.41 13.02
N ARG A 56 -15.15 0.12 11.76
CA ARG A 56 -13.79 0.19 11.24
C ARG A 56 -13.60 1.44 10.43
N TYR A 57 -12.45 2.10 10.69
CA TYR A 57 -12.07 3.29 9.93
C TYR A 57 -10.67 3.06 9.36
N TYR A 58 -10.55 3.23 8.06
CA TYR A 58 -9.31 3.00 7.31
C TYR A 58 -8.68 4.33 6.93
N GLN A 59 -7.37 4.41 7.02
CA GLN A 59 -6.64 5.58 6.55
C GLN A 59 -6.34 5.43 5.06
N ARG A 60 -5.95 6.53 4.42
CA ARG A 60 -5.67 6.55 2.99
C ARG A 60 -4.66 5.48 2.58
N HIS A 61 -3.56 5.36 3.32
CA HIS A 61 -2.54 4.36 3.00
C HIS A 61 -3.07 2.93 3.06
N GLU A 62 -4.07 2.68 3.89
CA GLU A 62 -4.70 1.37 3.97
C GLU A 62 -5.61 1.11 2.77
N VAL A 63 -6.28 2.14 2.28
CA VAL A 63 -7.08 2.01 1.05
C VAL A 63 -6.15 1.65 -0.12
N GLU A 64 -5.01 2.30 -0.21
CA GLU A 64 -4.00 2.01 -1.23
C GLU A 64 -3.44 0.60 -1.09
N LEU A 65 -3.20 0.18 0.14
CA LEU A 65 -2.74 -1.18 0.45
C LEU A 65 -3.77 -2.23 0.02
N ILE A 66 -5.04 -1.99 0.30
CA ILE A 66 -6.12 -2.90 -0.09
C ILE A 66 -6.18 -3.02 -1.63
N ARG A 67 -6.01 -1.92 -2.33
CA ARG A 67 -5.95 -1.94 -3.81
C ARG A 67 -4.78 -2.78 -4.30
N THR A 68 -3.64 -2.69 -3.62
CA THR A 68 -2.45 -3.49 -3.94
C THR A 68 -2.70 -4.98 -3.68
N ILE A 69 -3.31 -5.31 -2.53
CA ILE A 69 -3.64 -6.69 -2.19
C ILE A 69 -4.58 -7.27 -3.26
N ARG A 70 -5.61 -6.50 -3.63
CA ARG A 70 -6.56 -6.92 -4.65
C ARG A 70 -5.83 -7.24 -5.98
N ARG A 71 -4.93 -6.38 -6.38
CA ARG A 71 -4.14 -6.61 -7.60
C ARG A 71 -3.31 -7.88 -7.50
N LEU A 72 -2.61 -8.08 -6.38
CA LEU A 72 -1.76 -9.25 -6.19
C LEU A 72 -2.58 -10.54 -6.25
N LEU A 73 -3.74 -10.57 -5.62
CA LEU A 73 -4.56 -11.78 -5.56
C LEU A 73 -5.35 -12.03 -6.85
N TYR A 74 -5.96 -10.98 -7.41
CA TYR A 74 -6.90 -11.14 -8.52
C TYR A 74 -6.27 -10.97 -9.90
N VAL A 75 -5.23 -10.19 -10.01
CA VAL A 75 -4.55 -9.97 -11.30
C VAL A 75 -3.31 -10.82 -11.42
N GLU A 76 -2.45 -10.80 -10.40
CA GLU A 76 -1.16 -11.49 -10.45
C GLU A 76 -1.21 -12.93 -9.93
N GLY A 77 -2.35 -13.33 -9.34
CA GLY A 77 -2.55 -14.71 -8.94
C GLY A 77 -1.80 -15.18 -7.71
N TYR A 78 -1.37 -14.28 -6.85
CA TYR A 78 -0.71 -14.65 -5.61
C TYR A 78 -1.68 -15.35 -4.65
N THR A 79 -1.15 -16.26 -3.83
CA THR A 79 -1.88 -16.77 -2.68
C THR A 79 -1.86 -15.72 -1.57
N ILE A 80 -2.68 -15.90 -0.55
CA ILE A 80 -2.70 -14.99 0.62
C ILE A 80 -1.30 -14.91 1.24
N SER A 81 -0.67 -16.07 1.49
CA SER A 81 0.70 -16.11 2.04
C SER A 81 1.70 -15.43 1.11
N GLY A 82 1.63 -15.72 -0.18
CA GLY A 82 2.53 -15.15 -1.17
C GLY A 82 2.39 -13.65 -1.27
N ALA A 83 1.15 -13.15 -1.24
CA ALA A 83 0.89 -11.72 -1.26
C ALA A 83 1.46 -11.04 -0.02
N GLY A 84 1.28 -11.64 1.16
CA GLY A 84 1.85 -11.11 2.40
C GLY A 84 3.37 -11.03 2.36
N ASN A 85 4.02 -12.05 1.83
CA ASN A 85 5.48 -12.06 1.65
C ASN A 85 5.93 -10.98 0.67
N ARG A 86 5.21 -10.84 -0.44
CA ARG A 86 5.51 -9.83 -1.45
C ARG A 86 5.41 -8.42 -0.88
N LEU A 87 4.39 -8.15 -0.08
CA LEU A 87 4.21 -6.85 0.55
C LEU A 87 5.35 -6.54 1.54
N ARG A 88 5.79 -7.53 2.30
CA ARG A 88 6.92 -7.35 3.21
C ARG A 88 8.22 -7.06 2.45
N GLU A 89 8.46 -7.77 1.36
CA GLU A 89 9.64 -7.55 0.51
C GLU A 89 9.63 -6.16 -0.11
N GLU A 90 8.52 -5.72 -0.66
CA GLU A 90 8.39 -4.39 -1.25
C GLU A 90 8.65 -3.29 -0.23
N LYS A 91 8.12 -3.45 0.98
CA LYS A 91 8.32 -2.48 2.05
C LYS A 91 9.79 -2.39 2.45
N GLN A 92 10.46 -3.54 2.60
CA GLN A 92 11.89 -3.59 2.93
C GLN A 92 12.73 -2.97 1.83
N ASN A 93 12.47 -3.34 0.59
CA ASN A 93 13.20 -2.82 -0.57
C ASN A 93 13.00 -1.31 -0.71
N SER A 94 11.79 -0.83 -0.52
CA SER A 94 11.46 0.59 -0.58
C SER A 94 12.21 1.37 0.50
N ASN A 95 12.22 0.87 1.74
CA ASN A 95 12.94 1.49 2.84
C ASN A 95 14.44 1.48 2.61
N GLN A 96 14.99 0.36 2.15
CA GLN A 96 16.41 0.24 1.84
C GLN A 96 16.82 1.15 0.68
N GLY A 97 16.01 1.20 -0.35
CA GLY A 97 16.26 2.07 -1.50
C GLY A 97 16.25 3.55 -1.11
N LEU A 98 15.31 3.96 -0.28
CA LEU A 98 15.21 5.33 0.19
C LEU A 98 16.42 5.70 1.07
N ASN A 99 16.79 4.83 2.00
CA ASN A 99 17.96 5.05 2.85
C ASN A 99 19.24 5.13 2.04
N LYS A 100 19.39 4.28 1.04
CA LYS A 100 20.54 4.29 0.16
C LYS A 100 20.63 5.59 -0.64
N LYS A 101 19.53 6.09 -1.15
CA LYS A 101 19.48 7.36 -1.87
C LYS A 101 19.91 8.52 -0.98
N LEU A 102 19.40 8.59 0.23
CA LEU A 102 19.77 9.64 1.19
C LEU A 102 21.24 9.56 1.54
N TYR A 103 21.75 8.37 1.77
CA TYR A 103 23.16 8.15 2.07
C TYR A 103 24.06 8.62 0.92
N ASN A 104 23.74 8.23 -0.31
CA ASN A 104 24.50 8.63 -1.49
C ASN A 104 24.48 10.14 -1.71
N GLN A 105 23.34 10.77 -1.46
CA GLN A 105 23.20 12.22 -1.58
C GLN A 105 24.10 12.94 -0.58
N VAL A 106 24.16 12.49 0.64
CA VAL A 106 25.02 13.07 1.69
C VAL A 106 26.49 12.92 1.29
N ILE A 107 26.89 11.76 0.77
CA ILE A 107 28.26 11.53 0.31
C ILE A 107 28.63 12.48 -0.83
N GLU A 108 27.74 12.66 -1.79
CA GLU A 108 27.97 13.59 -2.92
C GLU A 108 28.18 15.02 -2.43
N GLU A 109 27.36 15.48 -1.50
CA GLU A 109 27.49 16.81 -0.91
C GLU A 109 28.83 16.98 -0.19
N LEU A 110 29.24 15.98 0.57
CA LEU A 110 30.53 16.01 1.27
C LEU A 110 31.71 16.03 0.30
N THR A 111 31.61 15.28 -0.79
CA THR A 111 32.64 15.26 -1.83
C THR A 111 32.77 16.62 -2.51
N GLU A 112 31.68 17.27 -2.84
CA GLU A 112 31.66 18.60 -3.43
C GLU A 112 32.31 19.63 -2.51
N ILE A 113 31.97 19.59 -1.22
CA ILE A 113 32.57 20.49 -0.22
C ILE A 113 34.08 20.27 -0.14
N SER A 114 34.51 19.02 -0.13
CA SER A 114 35.93 18.66 -0.12
C SER A 114 36.67 19.24 -1.34
N GLU A 115 36.08 19.10 -2.51
CA GLU A 115 36.65 19.64 -3.75
C GLU A 115 36.76 21.17 -3.72
N LEU A 116 35.72 21.84 -3.21
CA LEU A 116 35.74 23.30 -3.07
C LEU A 116 36.84 23.76 -2.11
N LEU A 117 37.06 23.01 -1.04
CA LEU A 117 38.10 23.35 -0.06
C LEU A 117 39.50 23.10 -0.59
N ARG A 118 39.67 22.23 -1.58
CA ARG A 118 40.97 21.95 -2.19
C ARG A 118 41.36 22.96 -3.24
N SER A 119 40.37 23.65 -3.80
CA SER A 119 40.63 24.69 -4.80
C SER A 119 40.78 26.05 -4.13
#